data_d4cdaed8f7ea33fc94de077fd3ab8825
#
_entry.id   d4cdaed8f7ea33fc94de077fd3ab8825
#
_cell.length_a   1.000
_cell.length_b   1.000
_cell.length_c   1.000
_cell.angle_alpha   90.00
_cell.angle_beta   90.00
_cell.angle_gamma   90.00
#
_symmetry.space_group_name_H-M   'P 1'
#
loop_
_entity.id
_entity.type
_entity.pdbx_description
1 polymer ?
#
loop_
_entity_poly.entity_id
_entity_poly.type
_entity_poly.pdbx_seq_one_letter_code
_entity_poly.pdbx_strand_id
1 'polypeptide(L)'
;MITSRGCPMQCSFCSSASLHGSKMRMRSTKNIVDEMEHLIKEQHVKIIAFMDDTFTLNKKKVKEICTEIIKRDINIHWGCTARVDTLSGDVLKIMREAGCITIFMGVESADQQTLDAVNKQTTIEKIKSAFELSQQYNIRTIASVVLGMPGDTKESIQRTINFVRELKPSYALFSLATPYPGTLFYQQAFENNLIKVKDWSKYTLFSPVLDTMECSLEELKKLQTGAFYGFYLRPGYIFHQVRMDGFILLRTIFGLIRYIR
;
A
#
# COMPACT_ATOMS: atom_id res chain seq x y z
N MET A 1 14.30 1.59 -5.69
CA MET A 1 14.39 2.13 -7.08
C MET A 1 13.07 2.79 -7.47
N ILE A 2 13.10 3.73 -8.42
CA ILE A 2 11.90 4.33 -9.02
C ILE A 2 11.97 4.11 -10.53
N THR A 3 10.93 3.52 -11.12
CA THR A 3 10.85 3.23 -12.56
C THR A 3 9.97 4.22 -13.32
N SER A 4 9.03 4.86 -12.59
CA SER A 4 8.12 5.87 -13.13
C SER A 4 7.79 6.96 -12.10
N ARG A 5 7.32 8.09 -12.57
CA ARG A 5 6.75 9.19 -11.77
C ARG A 5 5.45 9.67 -12.39
N GLY A 6 4.50 10.04 -11.52
CA GLY A 6 3.18 10.52 -11.89
C GLY A 6 2.14 9.42 -11.96
N CYS A 7 0.93 9.74 -11.53
CA CYS A 7 -0.20 8.82 -11.52
C CYS A 7 -1.43 9.53 -12.11
N PRO A 8 -2.09 8.96 -13.15
CA PRO A 8 -3.28 9.56 -13.76
C PRO A 8 -4.54 9.42 -12.91
N MET A 9 -4.45 8.66 -11.82
CA MET A 9 -5.57 8.49 -10.91
C MET A 9 -5.80 9.75 -10.08
N GLN A 10 -7.06 10.07 -9.82
CA GLN A 10 -7.47 11.30 -9.14
C GLN A 10 -8.07 11.01 -7.77
N CYS A 11 -7.43 10.14 -6.98
CA CYS A 11 -7.84 9.88 -5.62
C CYS A 11 -7.73 11.16 -4.78
N SER A 12 -8.83 11.58 -4.13
CA SER A 12 -8.93 12.89 -3.47
C SER A 12 -7.94 13.12 -2.32
N PHE A 13 -7.45 12.04 -1.70
CA PHE A 13 -6.52 12.07 -0.58
C PHE A 13 -5.04 11.98 -0.98
N CYS A 14 -4.76 11.64 -2.25
CA CYS A 14 -3.40 11.30 -2.69
C CYS A 14 -2.63 12.52 -3.21
N SER A 15 -1.45 12.78 -2.64
CA SER A 15 -0.58 13.88 -3.06
C SER A 15 0.27 13.58 -4.31
N SER A 16 0.22 12.37 -4.87
CA SER A 16 1.05 11.99 -6.03
C SER A 16 0.84 12.91 -7.23
N ALA A 17 -0.42 13.24 -7.56
CA ALA A 17 -0.72 14.15 -8.66
C ALA A 17 -0.19 15.57 -8.43
N SER A 18 -0.18 16.06 -7.17
CA SER A 18 0.35 17.37 -6.81
C SER A 18 1.88 17.41 -6.85
N LEU A 19 2.55 16.31 -6.50
CA LEU A 19 4.01 16.23 -6.42
C LEU A 19 4.64 15.82 -7.76
N HIS A 20 4.08 14.81 -8.42
CA HIS A 20 4.67 14.19 -9.61
C HIS A 20 3.90 14.48 -10.90
N GLY A 21 2.71 15.10 -10.80
CA GLY A 21 1.80 15.33 -11.91
C GLY A 21 0.96 14.11 -12.28
N SER A 22 -0.11 14.36 -13.06
CA SER A 22 -1.04 13.32 -13.50
C SER A 22 -0.53 12.49 -14.69
N LYS A 23 0.49 12.97 -15.41
CA LYS A 23 1.07 12.25 -16.56
C LYS A 23 2.15 11.29 -16.09
N MET A 24 1.95 10.00 -16.33
CA MET A 24 2.95 8.99 -16.04
C MET A 24 4.16 9.10 -16.97
N ARG A 25 5.33 9.26 -16.40
CA ARG A 25 6.64 9.30 -17.12
C ARG A 25 7.45 8.09 -16.68
N MET A 26 7.80 7.24 -17.64
CA MET A 26 8.47 5.96 -17.40
C MET A 26 9.89 5.96 -17.94
N ARG A 27 10.78 5.32 -17.23
CA ARG A 27 12.14 5.00 -17.70
C ARG A 27 12.08 3.89 -18.75
N SER A 28 13.10 3.78 -19.59
CA SER A 28 13.22 2.64 -20.51
C SER A 28 13.46 1.34 -19.74
N THR A 29 12.97 0.22 -20.28
CA THR A 29 13.19 -1.12 -19.71
C THR A 29 14.68 -1.40 -19.53
N LYS A 30 15.49 -1.08 -20.56
CA LYS A 30 16.94 -1.23 -20.52
C LYS A 30 17.55 -0.47 -19.33
N ASN A 31 17.21 0.81 -19.14
CA ASN A 31 17.77 1.64 -18.08
C ASN A 31 17.39 1.12 -16.67
N ILE A 32 16.15 0.60 -16.50
CA ILE A 32 15.71 0.01 -15.24
C ILE A 32 16.51 -1.25 -14.91
N VAL A 33 16.65 -2.15 -15.89
CA VAL A 33 17.30 -3.44 -15.67
C VAL A 33 18.82 -3.28 -15.55
N ASP A 34 19.43 -2.33 -16.27
CA ASP A 34 20.85 -1.97 -16.11
C ASP A 34 21.15 -1.50 -14.67
N GLU A 35 20.26 -0.67 -14.09
CA GLU A 35 20.41 -0.22 -12.70
C GLU A 35 20.25 -1.39 -11.71
N MET A 36 19.31 -2.32 -11.97
CA MET A 36 19.19 -3.53 -11.14
C MET A 36 20.49 -4.33 -11.15
N GLU A 37 21.07 -4.58 -12.31
CA GLU A 37 22.35 -5.28 -12.42
C GLU A 37 23.47 -4.55 -11.69
N HIS A 38 23.56 -3.25 -11.84
CA HIS A 38 24.54 -2.42 -11.13
C HIS A 38 24.39 -2.54 -9.61
N LEU A 39 23.17 -2.40 -9.08
CA LEU A 39 22.90 -2.53 -7.64
C LEU A 39 23.26 -3.92 -7.11
N ILE A 40 23.05 -4.97 -7.88
CA ILE A 40 23.40 -6.34 -7.50
C ILE A 40 24.91 -6.53 -7.49
N LYS A 41 25.58 -6.14 -8.56
CA LYS A 41 27.01 -6.38 -8.77
C LYS A 41 27.89 -5.49 -7.88
N GLU A 42 27.62 -4.20 -7.86
CA GLU A 42 28.48 -3.21 -7.20
C GLU A 42 28.07 -2.94 -5.74
N GLN A 43 26.76 -3.02 -5.44
CA GLN A 43 26.26 -2.71 -4.09
C GLN A 43 25.83 -3.98 -3.31
N HIS A 44 25.93 -5.15 -3.91
CA HIS A 44 25.59 -6.45 -3.32
C HIS A 44 24.16 -6.49 -2.72
N VAL A 45 23.24 -5.77 -3.35
CA VAL A 45 21.83 -5.70 -2.93
C VAL A 45 21.17 -7.06 -3.05
N LYS A 46 20.39 -7.45 -2.04
CA LYS A 46 19.66 -8.72 -1.99
C LYS A 46 18.20 -8.61 -2.29
N ILE A 47 17.61 -7.42 -2.09
CA ILE A 47 16.19 -7.15 -2.33
C ILE A 47 16.07 -5.75 -2.93
N ILE A 48 15.19 -5.60 -3.91
CA ILE A 48 14.85 -4.31 -4.54
C ILE A 48 13.40 -3.99 -4.25
N ALA A 49 13.11 -2.76 -3.81
CA ALA A 49 11.75 -2.23 -3.73
C ALA A 49 11.53 -1.19 -4.84
N PHE A 50 10.55 -1.43 -5.71
CA PHE A 50 10.09 -0.43 -6.66
C PHE A 50 9.08 0.49 -5.97
N MET A 51 9.50 1.75 -5.74
CA MET A 51 8.77 2.77 -4.99
C MET A 51 8.05 3.76 -5.92
N ASP A 52 7.44 3.25 -6.95
CA ASP A 52 6.63 4.02 -7.89
C ASP A 52 5.30 4.41 -7.24
N ASP A 53 4.63 5.45 -7.72
CA ASP A 53 3.24 5.75 -7.31
C ASP A 53 2.31 4.56 -7.56
N THR A 54 2.48 3.87 -8.69
CA THR A 54 1.81 2.60 -9.02
C THR A 54 2.62 1.87 -10.08
N PHE A 55 3.47 0.93 -9.69
CA PHE A 55 4.32 0.18 -10.61
C PHE A 55 3.52 -0.60 -11.67
N THR A 56 2.38 -1.17 -11.27
CA THR A 56 1.58 -2.06 -12.14
C THR A 56 0.61 -1.33 -13.07
N LEU A 57 0.60 0.01 -13.10
CA LEU A 57 -0.37 0.77 -13.88
C LEU A 57 -0.25 0.50 -15.40
N ASN A 58 0.96 0.36 -15.92
CA ASN A 58 1.21 -0.03 -17.30
C ASN A 58 1.61 -1.51 -17.39
N LYS A 59 0.61 -2.38 -17.57
CA LYS A 59 0.81 -3.84 -17.66
C LYS A 59 1.79 -4.25 -18.74
N LYS A 60 1.81 -3.58 -19.90
CA LYS A 60 2.75 -3.85 -20.98
C LYS A 60 4.18 -3.61 -20.51
N LYS A 61 4.41 -2.47 -19.83
CA LYS A 61 5.73 -2.10 -19.30
C LYS A 61 6.21 -3.06 -18.23
N VAL A 62 5.31 -3.48 -17.33
CA VAL A 62 5.63 -4.53 -16.32
C VAL A 62 6.11 -5.82 -16.99
N LYS A 63 5.38 -6.27 -18.00
CA LYS A 63 5.78 -7.49 -18.76
C LYS A 63 7.13 -7.31 -19.45
N GLU A 64 7.39 -6.16 -20.08
CA GLU A 64 8.68 -5.85 -20.71
C GLU A 64 9.84 -5.92 -19.69
N ILE A 65 9.67 -5.31 -18.50
CA ILE A 65 10.67 -5.33 -17.43
C ILE A 65 10.90 -6.76 -16.95
N CYS A 66 9.83 -7.50 -16.64
CA CYS A 66 9.94 -8.87 -16.17
C CYS A 66 10.59 -9.79 -17.21
N THR A 67 10.22 -9.66 -18.49
CA THR A 67 10.84 -10.43 -19.58
C THR A 67 12.35 -10.15 -19.69
N GLU A 68 12.75 -8.88 -19.54
CA GLU A 68 14.17 -8.51 -19.63
C GLU A 68 14.96 -8.99 -18.40
N ILE A 69 14.36 -8.98 -17.19
CA ILE A 69 14.95 -9.59 -15.98
C ILE A 69 15.21 -11.08 -16.19
N ILE A 70 14.20 -11.81 -16.68
CA ILE A 70 14.30 -13.25 -16.96
C ILE A 70 15.35 -13.52 -18.04
N LYS A 71 15.32 -12.77 -19.15
CA LYS A 71 16.24 -12.91 -20.27
C LYS A 71 17.71 -12.74 -19.87
N ARG A 72 17.99 -11.81 -18.92
CA ARG A 72 19.34 -11.57 -18.40
C ARG A 72 19.72 -12.47 -17.23
N ASP A 73 18.87 -13.43 -16.87
CA ASP A 73 19.08 -14.35 -15.75
C ASP A 73 19.41 -13.62 -14.43
N ILE A 74 18.70 -12.51 -14.17
CA ILE A 74 18.88 -11.70 -12.97
C ILE A 74 18.15 -12.36 -11.81
N ASN A 75 18.91 -12.97 -10.90
CA ASN A 75 18.36 -13.63 -9.71
C ASN A 75 18.33 -12.67 -8.52
N ILE A 76 17.22 -11.98 -8.33
CA ILE A 76 16.98 -11.01 -7.26
C ILE A 76 15.54 -11.07 -6.78
N HIS A 77 15.33 -10.92 -5.48
CA HIS A 77 13.99 -10.71 -4.94
C HIS A 77 13.60 -9.24 -5.02
N TRP A 78 12.34 -8.98 -5.38
CA TRP A 78 11.86 -7.62 -5.42
C TRP A 78 10.38 -7.50 -5.02
N GLY A 79 9.99 -6.28 -4.66
CA GLY A 79 8.61 -5.93 -4.37
C GLY A 79 8.22 -4.61 -5.02
N CYS A 80 6.93 -4.34 -5.13
CA CYS A 80 6.42 -3.12 -5.73
C CYS A 80 5.10 -2.66 -5.11
N THR A 81 4.71 -1.43 -5.46
CA THR A 81 3.39 -0.87 -5.20
C THR A 81 2.43 -1.21 -6.34
N ALA A 82 1.19 -1.49 -6.02
CA ALA A 82 0.15 -1.78 -7.01
C ALA A 82 -1.22 -1.24 -6.59
N ARG A 83 -2.04 -0.93 -7.59
CA ARG A 83 -3.49 -0.85 -7.39
C ARG A 83 -4.10 -2.23 -7.61
N VAL A 84 -5.11 -2.56 -6.84
CA VAL A 84 -5.79 -3.86 -6.94
C VAL A 84 -6.39 -4.11 -8.33
N ASP A 85 -6.89 -3.07 -8.98
CA ASP A 85 -7.53 -3.13 -10.31
C ASP A 85 -6.54 -3.23 -11.49
N THR A 86 -5.23 -3.15 -11.22
CA THR A 86 -4.19 -3.29 -12.24
C THR A 86 -3.60 -4.71 -12.32
N LEU A 87 -3.95 -5.58 -11.39
CA LEU A 87 -3.44 -6.94 -11.31
C LEU A 87 -4.29 -7.90 -12.15
N SER A 88 -3.64 -8.88 -12.77
CA SER A 88 -4.26 -9.98 -13.51
C SER A 88 -3.34 -11.21 -13.44
N GLY A 89 -3.89 -12.40 -13.64
CA GLY A 89 -3.14 -13.64 -13.49
C GLY A 89 -1.88 -13.71 -14.36
N ASP A 90 -1.94 -13.24 -15.60
CA ASP A 90 -0.81 -13.21 -16.53
C ASP A 90 0.30 -12.23 -16.09
N VAL A 91 -0.08 -11.09 -15.47
CA VAL A 91 0.87 -10.13 -14.92
C VAL A 91 1.53 -10.69 -13.65
N LEU A 92 0.75 -11.26 -12.74
CA LEU A 92 1.27 -11.85 -11.50
C LEU A 92 2.19 -13.05 -11.80
N LYS A 93 1.84 -13.87 -12.80
CA LYS A 93 2.67 -15.00 -13.23
C LYS A 93 4.06 -14.54 -13.64
N ILE A 94 4.15 -13.62 -14.60
CA ILE A 94 5.45 -13.15 -15.08
C ILE A 94 6.22 -12.36 -14.02
N MET A 95 5.54 -11.59 -13.16
CA MET A 95 6.17 -10.93 -12.02
C MET A 95 6.82 -11.95 -11.07
N ARG A 96 6.11 -13.04 -10.75
CA ARG A 96 6.64 -14.11 -9.90
C ARG A 96 7.84 -14.80 -10.52
N GLU A 97 7.79 -15.13 -11.80
CA GLU A 97 8.88 -15.73 -12.56
C GLU A 97 10.11 -14.80 -12.58
N ALA A 98 9.91 -13.49 -12.64
CA ALA A 98 10.97 -12.48 -12.59
C ALA A 98 11.47 -12.14 -11.16
N GLY A 99 11.05 -12.89 -10.12
CA GLY A 99 11.53 -12.71 -8.75
C GLY A 99 10.71 -11.80 -7.86
N CYS A 100 9.49 -11.39 -8.26
CA CYS A 100 8.58 -10.64 -7.38
C CYS A 100 8.15 -11.52 -6.21
N ILE A 101 8.36 -11.03 -4.99
CA ILE A 101 7.97 -11.74 -3.77
C ILE A 101 6.93 -10.98 -2.95
N THR A 102 6.74 -9.69 -3.18
CA THR A 102 5.84 -8.87 -2.35
C THR A 102 5.19 -7.76 -3.17
N ILE A 103 3.89 -7.55 -2.96
CA ILE A 103 3.13 -6.42 -3.54
C ILE A 103 2.44 -5.64 -2.41
N PHE A 104 2.70 -4.33 -2.38
CA PHE A 104 1.99 -3.37 -1.54
C PHE A 104 0.74 -2.88 -2.28
N MET A 105 -0.44 -3.17 -1.74
CA MET A 105 -1.73 -2.86 -2.39
C MET A 105 -2.57 -1.90 -1.57
N GLY A 106 -3.00 -0.81 -2.22
CA GLY A 106 -3.94 0.14 -1.63
C GLY A 106 -5.37 -0.44 -1.65
N VAL A 107 -5.83 -0.90 -0.49
CA VAL A 107 -7.22 -1.32 -0.22
C VAL A 107 -8.07 -0.10 0.13
N GLU A 108 -7.54 0.75 0.95
CA GLU A 108 -8.04 1.99 1.55
C GLU A 108 -9.24 1.76 2.46
N SER A 109 -10.37 1.24 1.97
CA SER A 109 -11.60 0.96 2.74
C SER A 109 -12.28 -0.32 2.26
N ALA A 110 -13.09 -0.93 3.13
CA ALA A 110 -14.04 -2.00 2.80
C ALA A 110 -15.46 -1.46 2.60
N ASP A 111 -15.62 -0.17 2.58
CA ASP A 111 -16.90 0.49 2.34
C ASP A 111 -16.90 1.12 0.94
N GLN A 112 -17.85 0.70 0.08
CA GLN A 112 -17.88 1.19 -1.29
C GLN A 112 -18.19 2.68 -1.34
N GLN A 113 -19.05 3.19 -0.45
CA GLN A 113 -19.37 4.62 -0.41
C GLN A 113 -18.13 5.46 -0.07
N THR A 114 -17.32 4.99 0.87
CA THR A 114 -16.01 5.62 1.20
C THR A 114 -15.07 5.60 0.00
N LEU A 115 -14.94 4.45 -0.70
CA LEU A 115 -14.10 4.34 -1.90
C LEU A 115 -14.55 5.30 -3.01
N ASP A 116 -15.85 5.44 -3.20
CA ASP A 116 -16.44 6.34 -4.20
C ASP A 116 -16.26 7.81 -3.80
N ALA A 117 -16.46 8.16 -2.53
CA ALA A 117 -16.26 9.51 -2.00
C ALA A 117 -14.81 10.01 -2.18
N VAL A 118 -13.83 9.12 -2.11
CA VAL A 118 -12.42 9.45 -2.34
C VAL A 118 -11.94 9.21 -3.78
N ASN A 119 -12.85 8.93 -4.69
CA ASN A 119 -12.57 8.67 -6.11
C ASN A 119 -11.49 7.59 -6.33
N LYS A 120 -11.55 6.50 -5.55
CA LYS A 120 -10.59 5.39 -5.67
C LYS A 120 -10.79 4.58 -6.95
N GLN A 121 -12.00 4.60 -7.54
CA GLN A 121 -12.35 3.93 -8.80
C GLN A 121 -12.06 2.42 -8.76
N THR A 122 -12.40 1.76 -7.67
CA THR A 122 -12.28 0.31 -7.51
C THR A 122 -13.49 -0.24 -6.75
N THR A 123 -13.64 -1.56 -6.72
CA THR A 123 -14.72 -2.22 -5.97
C THR A 123 -14.17 -3.22 -4.98
N ILE A 124 -15.00 -3.57 -3.98
CA ILE A 124 -14.67 -4.57 -2.96
C ILE A 124 -14.34 -5.92 -3.60
N GLU A 125 -15.05 -6.31 -4.66
CA GLU A 125 -14.81 -7.56 -5.39
C GLU A 125 -13.45 -7.56 -6.06
N LYS A 126 -13.03 -6.44 -6.69
CA LYS A 126 -11.69 -6.31 -7.29
C LYS A 126 -10.59 -6.39 -6.23
N ILE A 127 -10.83 -5.83 -5.05
CA ILE A 127 -9.90 -5.96 -3.92
C ILE A 127 -9.75 -7.43 -3.55
N LYS A 128 -10.85 -8.15 -3.27
CA LYS A 128 -10.81 -9.58 -2.94
C LYS A 128 -10.07 -10.39 -4.00
N SER A 129 -10.46 -10.22 -5.25
CA SER A 129 -9.84 -10.94 -6.39
C SER A 129 -8.34 -10.70 -6.49
N ALA A 130 -7.85 -9.47 -6.28
CA ALA A 130 -6.42 -9.16 -6.33
C ALA A 130 -5.61 -9.88 -5.24
N PHE A 131 -6.16 -9.99 -4.03
CA PHE A 131 -5.52 -10.72 -2.94
C PHE A 131 -5.53 -12.23 -3.18
N GLU A 132 -6.65 -12.80 -3.61
CA GLU A 132 -6.78 -14.22 -3.96
C GLU A 132 -5.81 -14.61 -5.08
N LEU A 133 -5.77 -13.84 -6.17
CA LEU A 133 -4.84 -14.06 -7.27
C LEU A 133 -3.39 -13.98 -6.80
N SER A 134 -3.03 -13.01 -5.98
CA SER A 134 -1.65 -12.89 -5.48
C SER A 134 -1.24 -14.09 -4.64
N GLN A 135 -2.15 -14.64 -3.83
CA GLN A 135 -1.94 -15.88 -3.06
C GLN A 135 -1.74 -17.10 -3.98
N GLN A 136 -2.54 -17.23 -5.05
CA GLN A 136 -2.39 -18.31 -6.04
C GLN A 136 -1.02 -18.33 -6.71
N TYR A 137 -0.43 -17.16 -6.93
CA TYR A 137 0.92 -17.03 -7.51
C TYR A 137 2.04 -16.99 -6.45
N ASN A 138 1.74 -17.28 -5.16
CA ASN A 138 2.71 -17.26 -4.07
C ASN A 138 3.46 -15.92 -3.95
N ILE A 139 2.76 -14.81 -4.14
CA ILE A 139 3.27 -13.46 -3.92
C ILE A 139 2.68 -12.94 -2.61
N ARG A 140 3.54 -12.54 -1.69
CA ARG A 140 3.12 -11.92 -0.43
C ARG A 140 2.43 -10.59 -0.68
N THR A 141 1.45 -10.26 0.14
CA THR A 141 0.70 -9.01 0.00
C THR A 141 0.81 -8.16 1.25
N ILE A 142 0.91 -6.86 1.06
CA ILE A 142 0.77 -5.88 2.12
C ILE A 142 -0.51 -5.10 1.83
N ALA A 143 -1.50 -5.22 2.71
CA ALA A 143 -2.73 -4.45 2.61
C ALA A 143 -2.54 -3.08 3.26
N SER A 144 -2.70 -2.01 2.49
CA SER A 144 -2.74 -0.64 3.02
C SER A 144 -4.18 -0.16 3.09
N VAL A 145 -4.59 0.27 4.27
CA VAL A 145 -5.88 0.91 4.50
C VAL A 145 -5.70 2.26 5.15
N VAL A 146 -6.65 3.14 4.94
CA VAL A 146 -6.67 4.48 5.52
C VAL A 146 -7.97 4.64 6.32
N LEU A 147 -7.84 4.88 7.61
CA LEU A 147 -8.95 5.03 8.55
C LEU A 147 -9.28 6.52 8.74
N GLY A 148 -10.56 6.85 8.71
CA GLY A 148 -11.05 8.22 8.89
C GLY A 148 -11.05 9.06 7.60
N MET A 149 -11.23 8.43 6.45
CA MET A 149 -11.43 9.12 5.17
C MET A 149 -12.79 9.85 5.11
N PRO A 150 -12.96 10.82 4.20
CA PRO A 150 -14.27 11.39 3.92
C PRO A 150 -15.32 10.29 3.66
N GLY A 151 -16.43 10.36 4.38
CA GLY A 151 -17.50 9.35 4.32
C GLY A 151 -17.36 8.17 5.28
N ASP A 152 -16.22 8.04 5.99
CA ASP A 152 -16.07 7.00 7.01
C ASP A 152 -16.94 7.28 8.23
N THR A 153 -17.62 6.24 8.69
CA THR A 153 -18.25 6.13 10.02
C THR A 153 -17.46 5.17 10.90
N LYS A 154 -17.74 5.12 12.19
CA LYS A 154 -17.13 4.13 13.11
C LYS A 154 -17.37 2.70 12.63
N GLU A 155 -18.57 2.45 12.12
CA GLU A 155 -18.99 1.16 11.59
C GLU A 155 -18.24 0.79 10.31
N SER A 156 -18.05 1.75 9.38
CA SER A 156 -17.30 1.51 8.13
C SER A 156 -15.82 1.23 8.42
N ILE A 157 -15.22 1.97 9.37
CA ILE A 157 -13.85 1.72 9.84
C ILE A 157 -13.74 0.31 10.43
N GLN A 158 -14.69 -0.09 11.28
CA GLN A 158 -14.67 -1.43 11.87
C GLN A 158 -14.87 -2.52 10.81
N ARG A 159 -15.75 -2.30 9.82
CA ARG A 159 -15.89 -3.21 8.65
C ARG A 159 -14.55 -3.34 7.91
N THR A 160 -13.87 -2.22 7.67
CA THR A 160 -12.56 -2.21 6.99
C THR A 160 -11.51 -3.01 7.77
N ILE A 161 -11.42 -2.85 9.09
CA ILE A 161 -10.51 -3.62 9.95
C ILE A 161 -10.79 -5.12 9.86
N ASN A 162 -12.05 -5.51 9.89
CA ASN A 162 -12.45 -6.92 9.79
C ASN A 162 -12.16 -7.48 8.40
N PHE A 163 -12.46 -6.73 7.35
CA PHE A 163 -12.23 -7.11 5.96
C PHE A 163 -10.74 -7.39 5.68
N VAL A 164 -9.82 -6.60 6.23
CA VAL A 164 -8.38 -6.86 6.09
C VAL A 164 -8.01 -8.24 6.67
N ARG A 165 -8.69 -8.68 7.75
CA ARG A 165 -8.46 -10.02 8.30
C ARG A 165 -8.97 -11.12 7.37
N GLU A 166 -10.08 -10.88 6.67
CA GLU A 166 -10.65 -11.82 5.69
C GLU A 166 -9.77 -11.94 4.45
N LEU A 167 -9.16 -10.85 3.98
CA LEU A 167 -8.20 -10.84 2.87
C LEU A 167 -6.93 -11.65 3.14
N LYS A 168 -6.62 -11.93 4.42
CA LYS A 168 -5.43 -12.69 4.86
C LYS A 168 -4.12 -12.20 4.22
N PRO A 169 -3.83 -10.89 4.20
CA PRO A 169 -2.55 -10.41 3.69
C PRO A 169 -1.41 -10.90 4.57
N SER A 170 -0.18 -10.93 4.00
CA SER A 170 1.03 -11.21 4.78
C SER A 170 1.29 -10.12 5.82
N TYR A 171 1.00 -8.86 5.47
CA TYR A 171 1.12 -7.70 6.36
C TYR A 171 -0.04 -6.73 6.12
N ALA A 172 -0.37 -5.93 7.13
CA ALA A 172 -1.38 -4.88 7.03
C ALA A 172 -0.83 -3.56 7.60
N LEU A 173 -1.07 -2.48 6.88
CA LEU A 173 -0.77 -1.13 7.32
C LEU A 173 -2.10 -0.38 7.54
N PHE A 174 -2.32 0.06 8.76
CA PHE A 174 -3.49 0.86 9.15
C PHE A 174 -3.03 2.31 9.32
N SER A 175 -3.18 3.10 8.26
CA SER A 175 -2.85 4.52 8.25
C SER A 175 -4.04 5.35 8.71
N LEU A 176 -3.79 6.54 9.23
CA LEU A 176 -4.81 7.54 9.48
C LEU A 176 -4.91 8.49 8.29
N ALA A 177 -6.13 8.90 7.97
CA ALA A 177 -6.37 9.89 6.94
C ALA A 177 -5.61 11.18 7.29
N THR A 178 -4.72 11.59 6.39
CA THR A 178 -3.87 12.77 6.57
C THR A 178 -4.11 13.72 5.42
N PRO A 179 -4.65 14.92 5.66
CA PRO A 179 -4.97 15.89 4.62
C PRO A 179 -3.69 16.60 4.17
N TYR A 180 -3.04 16.06 3.16
CA TYR A 180 -1.82 16.66 2.60
C TYR A 180 -2.15 17.88 1.71
N PRO A 181 -1.40 18.99 1.83
CA PRO A 181 -1.57 20.17 0.98
C PRO A 181 -1.58 19.83 -0.51
N GLY A 182 -2.42 20.52 -1.27
CA GLY A 182 -2.58 20.30 -2.70
C GLY A 182 -3.51 19.14 -3.07
N THR A 183 -4.10 18.45 -2.07
CA THR A 183 -5.13 17.43 -2.28
C THR A 183 -6.53 18.02 -2.11
N LEU A 184 -7.52 17.46 -2.79
CA LEU A 184 -8.93 17.83 -2.59
C LEU A 184 -9.36 17.56 -1.14
N PHE A 185 -8.87 16.48 -0.55
CA PHE A 185 -9.14 16.15 0.85
C PHE A 185 -8.63 17.24 1.81
N TYR A 186 -7.45 17.81 1.56
CA TYR A 186 -6.95 18.94 2.36
C TYR A 186 -7.88 20.14 2.28
N GLN A 187 -8.31 20.50 1.06
CA GLN A 187 -9.22 21.62 0.84
C GLN A 187 -10.53 21.41 1.60
N GLN A 188 -11.16 20.25 1.46
CA GLN A 188 -12.39 19.92 2.16
C GLN A 188 -12.22 19.93 3.69
N ALA A 189 -11.15 19.35 4.20
CA ALA A 189 -10.86 19.32 5.63
C ALA A 189 -10.61 20.72 6.20
N PHE A 190 -9.96 21.60 5.43
CA PHE A 190 -9.71 22.99 5.81
C PHE A 190 -11.00 23.80 5.83
N GLU A 191 -11.81 23.76 4.78
CA GLU A 191 -13.08 24.47 4.65
C GLU A 191 -14.10 24.09 5.74
N ASN A 192 -14.08 22.82 6.16
CA ASN A 192 -14.95 22.32 7.24
C ASN A 192 -14.35 22.42 8.64
N ASN A 193 -13.21 23.11 8.82
CA ASN A 193 -12.53 23.26 10.12
C ASN A 193 -12.21 21.94 10.85
N LEU A 194 -11.95 20.87 10.09
CA LEU A 194 -11.65 19.54 10.64
C LEU A 194 -10.19 19.41 11.07
N ILE A 195 -9.27 20.19 10.49
CA ILE A 195 -7.84 20.14 10.80
C ILE A 195 -7.60 20.74 12.20
N LYS A 196 -7.11 19.91 13.13
CA LYS A 196 -6.87 20.31 14.53
C LYS A 196 -5.39 20.56 14.83
N VAL A 197 -4.50 19.93 14.06
CA VAL A 197 -3.07 20.04 14.26
C VAL A 197 -2.45 20.81 13.10
N LYS A 198 -1.75 21.91 13.39
CA LYS A 198 -1.08 22.77 12.39
C LYS A 198 0.41 22.48 12.25
N ASP A 199 0.97 21.67 13.13
CA ASP A 199 2.38 21.27 13.11
C ASP A 199 2.62 20.19 12.04
N TRP A 200 3.29 20.55 10.97
CA TRP A 200 3.59 19.67 9.84
C TRP A 200 4.43 18.45 10.23
N SER A 201 5.21 18.50 11.30
CA SER A 201 5.97 17.35 11.80
C SER A 201 5.06 16.19 12.25
N LYS A 202 3.78 16.48 12.52
CA LYS A 202 2.75 15.51 12.91
C LYS A 202 2.00 14.91 11.73
N TYR A 203 2.19 15.42 10.51
CA TYR A 203 1.51 14.90 9.30
C TYR A 203 2.15 13.59 8.85
N THR A 204 1.99 12.58 9.66
CA THR A 204 2.46 11.21 9.39
C THR A 204 1.25 10.27 9.25
N LEU A 205 1.48 9.11 8.66
CA LEU A 205 0.43 8.09 8.51
C LEU A 205 -0.07 7.50 9.85
N PHE A 206 0.61 7.82 10.96
CA PHE A 206 0.33 7.24 12.28
C PHE A 206 -0.13 8.26 13.33
N SER A 207 -0.05 9.55 13.01
CA SER A 207 -0.48 10.62 13.89
C SER A 207 -1.80 11.20 13.40
N PRO A 208 -2.87 11.20 14.20
CA PRO A 208 -4.11 11.84 13.80
C PRO A 208 -3.93 13.36 13.83
N VAL A 209 -4.35 14.03 12.76
CA VAL A 209 -4.20 15.49 12.61
C VAL A 209 -5.53 16.21 12.38
N LEU A 210 -6.59 15.44 12.14
CA LEU A 210 -7.95 15.98 11.93
C LEU A 210 -8.99 15.15 12.69
N ASP A 211 -10.08 15.80 13.08
CA ASP A 211 -11.32 15.12 13.40
C ASP A 211 -12.05 14.77 12.10
N THR A 212 -12.75 13.64 12.08
CA THR A 212 -13.73 13.36 11.03
C THR A 212 -15.11 13.83 11.49
N MET A 213 -16.11 13.69 10.62
CA MET A 213 -17.51 13.99 11.01
C MET A 213 -18.02 13.07 12.14
N GLU A 214 -17.44 11.85 12.28
CA GLU A 214 -17.91 10.80 13.18
C GLU A 214 -16.93 10.43 14.29
N CYS A 215 -15.64 10.76 14.13
CA CYS A 215 -14.59 10.36 15.06
C CYS A 215 -13.67 11.53 15.42
N SER A 216 -13.41 11.67 16.70
CA SER A 216 -12.35 12.55 17.20
C SER A 216 -10.95 11.96 16.94
N LEU A 217 -9.92 12.81 17.03
CA LEU A 217 -8.50 12.41 16.95
C LEU A 217 -8.18 11.21 17.86
N GLU A 218 -8.68 11.24 19.10
CA GLU A 218 -8.42 10.18 20.08
C GLU A 218 -9.10 8.87 19.71
N GLU A 219 -10.33 8.95 19.19
CA GLU A 219 -11.08 7.76 18.75
C GLU A 219 -10.41 7.12 17.53
N LEU A 220 -9.98 7.93 16.55
CA LEU A 220 -9.23 7.43 15.39
C LEU A 220 -7.93 6.73 15.82
N LYS A 221 -7.20 7.30 16.79
CA LYS A 221 -5.98 6.68 17.31
C LYS A 221 -6.27 5.37 18.03
N LYS A 222 -7.35 5.29 18.82
CA LYS A 222 -7.78 4.04 19.49
C LYS A 222 -8.15 2.97 18.45
N LEU A 223 -8.91 3.33 17.41
CA LEU A 223 -9.30 2.41 16.33
C LEU A 223 -8.06 1.89 15.59
N GLN A 224 -7.12 2.76 15.24
CA GLN A 224 -5.86 2.38 14.60
C GLN A 224 -5.06 1.40 15.46
N THR A 225 -4.87 1.75 16.73
CA THR A 225 -4.12 0.91 17.68
C THR A 225 -4.79 -0.46 17.84
N GLY A 226 -6.12 -0.47 18.00
CA GLY A 226 -6.92 -1.70 18.06
C GLY A 226 -6.82 -2.54 16.79
N ALA A 227 -6.76 -1.91 15.62
CA ALA A 227 -6.58 -2.58 14.34
C ALA A 227 -5.23 -3.30 14.25
N PHE A 228 -4.14 -2.63 14.64
CA PHE A 228 -2.80 -3.23 14.69
C PHE A 228 -2.75 -4.43 15.64
N TYR A 229 -3.15 -4.26 16.89
CA TYR A 229 -3.16 -5.37 17.85
C TYR A 229 -4.07 -6.50 17.40
N GLY A 230 -5.28 -6.16 16.96
CA GLY A 230 -6.25 -7.14 16.48
C GLY A 230 -5.84 -7.86 15.20
N PHE A 231 -4.92 -7.33 14.40
CA PHE A 231 -4.36 -8.01 13.24
C PHE A 231 -3.14 -8.85 13.61
N TYR A 232 -2.14 -8.27 14.28
CA TYR A 232 -0.83 -8.87 14.48
C TYR A 232 -0.73 -9.82 15.68
N LEU A 233 -1.56 -9.65 16.71
CA LEU A 233 -1.53 -10.51 17.90
C LEU A 233 -2.46 -11.72 17.82
N ARG A 234 -3.04 -12.04 16.66
CA ARG A 234 -3.84 -13.26 16.47
C ARG A 234 -2.93 -14.50 16.54
N PRO A 235 -3.26 -15.51 17.36
CA PRO A 235 -2.42 -16.71 17.47
C PRO A 235 -2.16 -17.40 16.12
N GLY A 236 -3.20 -17.55 15.29
CA GLY A 236 -3.06 -18.14 13.95
C GLY A 236 -2.15 -17.35 13.03
N TYR A 237 -2.17 -16.00 13.10
CA TYR A 237 -1.26 -15.15 12.33
C TYR A 237 0.19 -15.34 12.81
N ILE A 238 0.42 -15.28 14.12
CA ILE A 238 1.76 -15.47 14.71
C ILE A 238 2.34 -16.83 14.31
N PHE A 239 1.54 -17.91 14.47
CA PHE A 239 1.98 -19.25 14.09
C PHE A 239 2.33 -19.34 12.59
N HIS A 240 1.48 -18.80 11.72
CA HIS A 240 1.73 -18.78 10.28
C HIS A 240 3.02 -18.02 9.93
N GLN A 241 3.24 -16.85 10.52
CA GLN A 241 4.41 -16.04 10.25
C GLN A 241 5.70 -16.66 10.79
N VAL A 242 5.67 -17.25 11.99
CA VAL A 242 6.83 -17.97 12.54
C VAL A 242 7.24 -19.13 11.62
N ARG A 243 6.24 -19.83 11.06
CA ARG A 243 6.51 -20.92 10.09
C ARG A 243 7.11 -20.42 8.78
N MET A 244 6.73 -19.22 8.32
CA MET A 244 7.18 -18.67 7.03
C MET A 244 8.53 -17.94 7.14
N ASP A 245 8.74 -17.15 8.17
CA ASP A 245 9.86 -16.20 8.31
C ASP A 245 10.75 -16.46 9.53
N GLY A 246 10.42 -17.49 10.33
CA GLY A 246 11.12 -17.77 11.58
C GLY A 246 10.97 -16.65 12.61
N PHE A 247 11.84 -16.64 13.63
CA PHE A 247 11.79 -15.67 14.73
C PHE A 247 12.19 -14.24 14.34
N ILE A 248 12.75 -14.02 13.14
CA ILE A 248 13.15 -12.68 12.67
C ILE A 248 11.94 -11.73 12.62
N LEU A 249 10.78 -12.26 12.24
CA LEU A 249 9.56 -11.46 12.15
C LEU A 249 9.04 -10.98 13.51
N LEU A 250 9.22 -11.75 14.57
CA LEU A 250 8.80 -11.33 15.91
C LEU A 250 9.52 -10.03 16.31
N ARG A 251 10.79 -9.88 15.96
CA ARG A 251 11.55 -8.63 16.20
C ARG A 251 10.97 -7.45 15.41
N THR A 252 10.53 -7.67 14.18
CA THR A 252 9.92 -6.64 13.32
C THR A 252 8.55 -6.21 13.86
N ILE A 253 7.71 -7.16 14.25
CA ILE A 253 6.40 -6.89 14.85
C ILE A 253 6.54 -6.12 16.17
N PHE A 254 7.44 -6.56 17.08
CA PHE A 254 7.71 -5.85 18.34
C PHE A 254 8.30 -4.45 18.10
N GLY A 255 9.12 -4.27 17.05
CA GLY A 255 9.61 -2.97 16.63
C GLY A 255 8.49 -2.04 16.17
N LEU A 256 7.58 -2.52 15.33
CA LEU A 256 6.39 -1.77 14.87
C LEU A 256 5.46 -1.40 16.03
N ILE A 257 5.21 -2.30 16.97
CA ILE A 257 4.40 -2.02 18.16
C ILE A 257 5.02 -0.92 19.03
N ARG A 258 6.34 -0.88 19.15
CA ARG A 258 7.07 0.19 19.85
C ARG A 258 6.94 1.56 19.17
N TYR A 259 6.85 1.58 17.84
CA TYR A 259 6.75 2.81 17.05
C TYR A 259 5.33 3.40 17.05
N ILE A 260 4.32 2.59 17.35
CA ILE A 260 2.90 2.98 17.38
C ILE A 260 2.49 3.55 18.77
N ARG A 261 3.26 3.30 19.80
CA ARG A 261 3.11 3.93 21.13
C ARG A 261 3.70 5.32 21.14
#